data_9a61d1620f830da2d854bf2d16d052f5
#
_entry.id   9a61d1620f830da2d854bf2d16d052f5
#
_cell.length_a   1.000
_cell.length_b   1.000
_cell.length_c   1.000
_cell.angle_alpha   90.00
_cell.angle_beta   90.00
_cell.angle_gamma   90.00
#
_symmetry.space_group_name_H-M   'P 1'
#
loop_
_entity.id
_entity.type
_entity.pdbx_description
1 polymer ?
#
loop_
_entity_poly.entity_id
_entity_poly.type
_entity_poly.pdbx_seq_one_letter_code
_entity_poly.pdbx_strand_id
1 'polypeptide(L)'
;MKIARPSKPEAPFKRKRSPPPQATKLLRYSFLSGVVFMVLLAIVFLPRMFPNQPPVEIVNPGDNGKLRLDTTNGTRLAIDSTTVSLELAKFKANFTRDGIVIGNLSSGLVGGNATLGFVDANADNLLDAGDYFVVTVSSTGCYHFEVFQIDVGRLAGYLEWGAGCPVT
;
A
#
# COMPACT_ATOMS: atom_id res chain seq x y z
N MET A 1 -56.85 76.47 -19.00
CA MET A 1 -56.94 76.17 -17.56
C MET A 1 -56.53 74.69 -17.36
N LYS A 2 -55.27 74.39 -16.91
CA LYS A 2 -54.79 73.04 -16.66
C LYS A 2 -54.84 72.81 -15.17
N ILE A 3 -55.67 71.89 -14.76
CA ILE A 3 -55.83 71.46 -13.37
C ILE A 3 -54.71 70.49 -13.02
N ALA A 4 -53.84 70.88 -12.07
CA ALA A 4 -52.78 70.02 -11.57
C ALA A 4 -53.35 68.91 -10.72
N ARG A 5 -52.95 67.67 -10.96
CA ARG A 5 -53.29 66.50 -10.15
C ARG A 5 -52.45 66.52 -8.86
N PRO A 6 -53.04 66.20 -7.72
CA PRO A 6 -52.31 66.10 -6.45
C PRO A 6 -51.38 64.89 -6.47
N SER A 7 -50.16 65.02 -6.01
CA SER A 7 -49.18 64.00 -5.85
C SER A 7 -49.58 63.01 -4.74
N LYS A 8 -49.47 61.74 -5.05
CA LYS A 8 -49.74 60.59 -4.13
C LYS A 8 -48.74 60.62 -2.99
N PRO A 9 -49.16 60.48 -1.72
CA PRO A 9 -48.25 60.48 -0.60
C PRO A 9 -47.34 59.24 -0.65
N GLU A 10 -46.03 59.43 -0.55
CA GLU A 10 -45.04 58.36 -0.43
C GLU A 10 -45.23 57.58 0.87
N ALA A 11 -45.28 56.25 0.73
CA ALA A 11 -45.41 55.35 1.90
C ALA A 11 -44.13 55.45 2.76
N PRO A 12 -44.25 55.48 4.09
CA PRO A 12 -43.13 55.60 4.99
C PRO A 12 -42.21 54.39 4.85
N PHE A 13 -40.93 54.64 4.60
CA PHE A 13 -39.87 53.65 4.56
C PHE A 13 -39.84 52.85 5.85
N LYS A 14 -40.22 51.56 5.81
CA LYS A 14 -40.07 50.63 6.92
C LYS A 14 -38.57 50.42 7.20
N ARG A 15 -38.04 51.12 8.19
CA ARG A 15 -36.68 50.86 8.71
C ARG A 15 -36.63 49.38 9.16
N LYS A 16 -35.81 48.57 8.48
CA LYS A 16 -35.46 47.24 8.95
C LYS A 16 -34.84 47.38 10.33
N ARG A 17 -35.53 46.91 11.34
CA ARG A 17 -34.99 46.85 12.71
C ARG A 17 -33.76 45.91 12.65
N SER A 18 -32.60 46.41 13.00
CA SER A 18 -31.42 45.59 13.21
C SER A 18 -31.70 44.58 14.30
N PRO A 19 -31.35 43.32 14.14
CA PRO A 19 -31.58 42.29 15.17
C PRO A 19 -30.86 42.70 16.46
N PRO A 20 -31.48 42.40 17.64
CA PRO A 20 -30.91 42.79 18.91
C PRO A 20 -29.53 42.16 19.11
N PRO A 21 -28.60 42.82 19.80
CA PRO A 21 -27.20 42.40 19.93
C PRO A 21 -27.03 41.02 20.58
N GLN A 22 -28.01 40.50 21.27
CA GLN A 22 -28.03 39.15 21.84
C GLN A 22 -28.23 38.04 20.77
N ALA A 23 -29.02 38.34 19.73
CA ALA A 23 -29.27 37.37 18.66
C ALA A 23 -28.00 37.07 17.84
N THR A 24 -27.11 38.04 17.67
CA THR A 24 -25.83 37.86 16.99
C THR A 24 -24.83 37.02 17.79
N LYS A 25 -24.84 37.12 19.13
CA LYS A 25 -24.02 36.27 20.00
C LYS A 25 -24.49 34.83 19.98
N LEU A 26 -25.81 34.58 20.10
CA LEU A 26 -26.38 33.23 20.01
C LEU A 26 -26.09 32.56 18.66
N LEU A 27 -26.17 33.32 17.56
CA LEU A 27 -25.85 32.79 16.21
C LEU A 27 -24.39 32.40 16.10
N ARG A 28 -23.48 33.17 16.66
CA ARG A 28 -22.02 32.86 16.69
C ARG A 28 -21.71 31.60 17.49
N TYR A 29 -22.33 31.44 18.67
CA TYR A 29 -22.12 30.24 19.49
C TYR A 29 -22.71 28.99 18.84
N SER A 30 -23.88 29.11 18.20
CA SER A 30 -24.49 28.00 17.47
C SER A 30 -23.62 27.56 16.28
N PHE A 31 -23.04 28.51 15.54
CA PHE A 31 -22.13 28.21 14.43
C PHE A 31 -20.84 27.56 14.91
N LEU A 32 -20.24 28.08 15.99
CA LEU A 32 -19.02 27.52 16.58
C LEU A 32 -19.25 26.10 17.10
N SER A 33 -20.37 25.85 17.77
CA SER A 33 -20.78 24.53 18.25
C SER A 33 -20.97 23.54 17.08
N GLY A 34 -21.59 23.97 15.98
CA GLY A 34 -21.75 23.16 14.77
C GLY A 34 -20.44 22.76 14.14
N VAL A 35 -19.47 23.69 14.05
CA VAL A 35 -18.13 23.40 13.52
C VAL A 35 -17.38 22.41 14.40
N VAL A 36 -17.39 22.60 15.73
CA VAL A 36 -16.76 21.68 16.69
C VAL A 36 -17.38 20.28 16.58
N PHE A 37 -18.69 20.18 16.47
CA PHE A 37 -19.39 18.91 16.32
C PHE A 37 -19.02 18.20 15.00
N MET A 38 -18.93 18.94 13.89
CA MET A 38 -18.48 18.39 12.58
C MET A 38 -17.04 17.90 12.62
N VAL A 39 -16.13 18.62 13.30
CA VAL A 39 -14.74 18.19 13.48
C VAL A 39 -14.67 16.92 14.32
N LEU A 40 -15.44 16.82 15.40
CA LEU A 40 -15.50 15.62 16.24
C LEU A 40 -16.07 14.42 15.45
N LEU A 41 -17.11 14.62 14.66
CA LEU A 41 -17.64 13.59 13.77
C LEU A 41 -16.57 13.17 12.74
N ALA A 42 -15.85 14.11 12.15
CA ALA A 42 -14.79 13.79 11.21
C ALA A 42 -13.69 12.95 11.88
N ILE A 43 -13.23 13.29 13.08
CA ILE A 43 -12.21 12.54 13.82
C ILE A 43 -12.67 11.10 14.14
N VAL A 44 -13.95 10.89 14.44
CA VAL A 44 -14.50 9.59 14.80
C VAL A 44 -14.83 8.73 13.57
N PHE A 45 -15.33 9.35 12.50
CA PHE A 45 -15.82 8.63 11.32
C PHE A 45 -14.80 8.49 10.20
N LEU A 46 -13.89 9.47 10.02
CA LEU A 46 -12.83 9.36 9.01
C LEU A 46 -11.97 8.09 9.16
N PRO A 47 -11.49 7.72 10.35
CA PRO A 47 -10.72 6.48 10.52
C PRO A 47 -11.53 5.22 10.24
N ARG A 48 -12.87 5.27 10.37
CA ARG A 48 -13.75 4.14 10.09
C ARG A 48 -14.19 4.06 8.63
N MET A 49 -14.25 5.19 7.93
CA MET A 49 -14.52 5.22 6.50
C MET A 49 -13.29 4.89 5.65
N PHE A 50 -12.10 5.15 6.20
CA PHE A 50 -10.84 4.70 5.64
C PHE A 50 -10.21 3.71 6.63
N PRO A 51 -10.74 2.47 6.75
CA PRO A 51 -10.02 1.43 7.48
C PRO A 51 -8.64 1.42 6.87
N ASN A 52 -7.60 1.44 7.72
CA ASN A 52 -6.20 1.43 7.34
C ASN A 52 -6.05 0.61 6.06
N GLN A 53 -6.21 1.27 4.92
CA GLN A 53 -5.75 0.67 3.69
C GLN A 53 -4.26 0.50 3.94
N PRO A 54 -3.74 -0.72 3.84
CA PRO A 54 -2.30 -0.90 3.83
C PRO A 54 -1.79 0.17 2.87
N PRO A 55 -0.69 0.87 3.18
CA PRO A 55 -0.23 1.96 2.36
C PRO A 55 -0.35 1.51 0.93
N VAL A 56 -1.16 2.21 0.14
CA VAL A 56 -1.29 1.92 -1.29
C VAL A 56 0.12 2.16 -1.79
N GLU A 57 0.87 1.09 -1.83
CA GLU A 57 2.16 1.10 -2.48
C GLU A 57 1.81 1.53 -3.90
N ILE A 58 2.24 2.74 -4.26
CA ILE A 58 2.01 3.26 -5.60
C ILE A 58 2.74 2.27 -6.49
N VAL A 59 1.98 1.31 -7.00
CA VAL A 59 2.47 0.31 -7.95
C VAL A 59 2.83 1.13 -9.18
N ASN A 60 4.10 1.50 -9.29
CA ASN A 60 4.62 2.00 -10.55
C ASN A 60 4.19 0.98 -11.62
N PRO A 61 3.68 1.40 -12.78
CA PRO A 61 3.23 0.49 -13.82
C PRO A 61 4.32 -0.49 -14.33
N GLY A 62 5.51 -0.50 -13.73
CA GLY A 62 6.58 -1.47 -13.90
C GLY A 62 6.86 -2.36 -12.69
N ASP A 63 6.08 -2.29 -11.61
CA ASP A 63 6.27 -3.14 -10.40
C ASP A 63 5.55 -4.50 -10.48
N ASN A 64 5.36 -5.00 -11.68
CA ASN A 64 4.84 -6.34 -11.92
C ASN A 64 5.87 -7.36 -11.42
N GLY A 65 5.55 -8.14 -10.38
CA GLY A 65 6.38 -9.26 -9.95
C GLY A 65 7.04 -9.11 -8.57
N LYS A 66 6.54 -8.26 -7.69
CA LYS A 66 6.95 -8.31 -6.27
C LYS A 66 6.45 -9.58 -5.62
N LEU A 67 7.36 -10.29 -4.97
CA LEU A 67 7.10 -11.52 -4.24
C LEU A 67 7.19 -11.24 -2.74
N ARG A 68 6.25 -11.76 -2.00
CA ARG A 68 6.38 -11.91 -0.56
C ARG A 68 6.79 -13.34 -0.25
N LEU A 69 7.95 -13.49 0.36
CA LEU A 69 8.52 -14.76 0.74
C LEU A 69 8.32 -14.99 2.25
N ASP A 70 7.92 -16.20 2.62
CA ASP A 70 7.80 -16.62 4.01
C ASP A 70 8.67 -17.86 4.29
N THR A 71 9.30 -17.86 5.47
CA THR A 71 10.13 -18.97 5.95
C THR A 71 9.37 -19.86 6.91
N THR A 72 8.47 -20.68 6.40
CA THR A 72 7.62 -21.49 7.28
C THR A 72 8.37 -22.62 8.01
N ASN A 73 9.51 -23.12 7.48
CA ASN A 73 10.21 -24.27 8.07
C ASN A 73 11.75 -24.27 7.87
N GLY A 74 12.40 -23.11 7.72
CA GLY A 74 13.87 -23.03 7.58
C GLY A 74 14.48 -23.65 6.32
N THR A 75 13.78 -24.53 5.65
CA THR A 75 14.19 -25.20 4.41
C THR A 75 13.25 -24.91 3.23
N ARG A 76 12.18 -24.20 3.47
CA ARG A 76 11.18 -23.88 2.46
C ARG A 76 10.85 -22.38 2.51
N LEU A 77 11.06 -21.70 1.39
CA LEU A 77 10.66 -20.31 1.19
C LEU A 77 9.40 -20.30 0.34
N ALA A 78 8.24 -20.16 0.98
CA ALA A 78 6.96 -20.12 0.28
C ALA A 78 6.73 -18.73 -0.34
N ILE A 79 6.11 -18.71 -1.50
CA ILE A 79 5.57 -17.48 -2.08
C ILE A 79 4.18 -17.28 -1.50
N ASP A 80 4.07 -16.31 -0.59
CA ASP A 80 2.81 -15.96 0.10
C ASP A 80 1.87 -15.18 -0.82
N SER A 81 2.43 -14.26 -1.58
CA SER A 81 1.66 -13.46 -2.55
C SER A 81 2.55 -12.92 -3.66
N THR A 82 1.94 -12.71 -4.82
CA THR A 82 2.52 -11.98 -5.95
C THR A 82 1.60 -10.84 -6.36
N THR A 83 2.15 -9.76 -6.87
CA THR A 83 1.32 -8.67 -7.42
C THR A 83 0.69 -9.08 -8.74
N VAL A 84 1.41 -9.87 -9.54
CA VAL A 84 0.96 -10.43 -10.81
C VAL A 84 1.65 -11.76 -11.03
N SER A 85 0.92 -12.79 -11.44
CA SER A 85 1.50 -14.05 -11.89
C SER A 85 2.18 -13.84 -13.23
N LEU A 86 3.45 -14.20 -13.33
CA LEU A 86 4.26 -14.03 -14.53
C LEU A 86 4.95 -15.35 -14.88
N GLU A 87 5.26 -15.54 -16.15
CA GLU A 87 5.96 -16.74 -16.65
C GLU A 87 7.28 -16.97 -15.92
N LEU A 88 7.55 -18.19 -15.50
CA LEU A 88 8.81 -18.59 -14.82
C LEU A 88 10.03 -18.19 -15.62
N ALA A 89 9.95 -18.20 -16.96
CA ALA A 89 11.03 -17.81 -17.87
C ALA A 89 11.59 -16.39 -17.59
N LYS A 90 10.79 -15.53 -16.95
CA LYS A 90 11.17 -14.15 -16.62
C LYS A 90 11.96 -14.02 -15.31
N PHE A 91 12.14 -15.12 -14.57
CA PHE A 91 12.77 -15.07 -13.26
C PHE A 91 14.05 -15.89 -13.19
N LYS A 92 14.95 -15.45 -12.32
CA LYS A 92 16.12 -16.17 -11.83
C LYS A 92 16.26 -15.95 -10.34
N ALA A 93 16.97 -16.82 -9.64
CA ALA A 93 17.19 -16.66 -8.20
C ALA A 93 18.63 -16.97 -7.81
N ASN A 94 19.10 -16.26 -6.79
CA ASN A 94 20.41 -16.48 -6.16
C ASN A 94 20.22 -16.75 -4.67
N PHE A 95 21.03 -17.67 -4.16
CA PHE A 95 21.12 -17.96 -2.74
C PHE A 95 22.55 -17.82 -2.30
N THR A 96 22.80 -16.95 -1.33
CA THR A 96 24.15 -16.67 -0.83
C THR A 96 24.21 -16.93 0.67
N ARG A 97 25.41 -17.25 1.15
CA ARG A 97 25.75 -17.31 2.57
C ARG A 97 27.01 -16.51 2.80
N ASP A 98 26.97 -15.58 3.74
CA ASP A 98 28.10 -14.70 4.08
C ASP A 98 28.72 -14.01 2.84
N GLY A 99 27.85 -13.63 1.87
CA GLY A 99 28.24 -13.03 0.60
C GLY A 99 28.75 -14.00 -0.49
N ILE A 100 28.83 -15.29 -0.20
CA ILE A 100 29.25 -16.31 -1.17
C ILE A 100 28.02 -16.99 -1.77
N VAL A 101 27.94 -17.05 -3.11
CA VAL A 101 26.85 -17.74 -3.81
C VAL A 101 26.97 -19.26 -3.56
N ILE A 102 25.95 -19.85 -2.96
CA ILE A 102 25.84 -21.29 -2.65
C ILE A 102 24.77 -22.00 -3.47
N GLY A 103 23.87 -21.26 -4.10
CA GLY A 103 22.84 -21.77 -5.00
C GLY A 103 22.45 -20.72 -6.03
N ASN A 104 22.13 -21.19 -7.24
CA ASN A 104 21.68 -20.33 -8.33
C ASN A 104 20.65 -21.08 -9.16
N LEU A 105 19.57 -20.37 -9.53
CA LEU A 105 18.59 -20.79 -10.52
C LEU A 105 18.66 -19.84 -11.70
N SER A 106 18.87 -20.38 -12.88
CA SER A 106 18.88 -19.61 -14.12
C SER A 106 17.47 -19.16 -14.54
N SER A 107 17.37 -18.55 -15.73
CA SER A 107 16.08 -18.18 -16.33
C SER A 107 15.12 -19.38 -16.34
N GLY A 108 13.88 -19.13 -15.93
CA GLY A 108 12.87 -20.19 -15.75
C GLY A 108 12.96 -20.90 -14.40
N LEU A 109 13.77 -20.38 -13.47
CA LEU A 109 13.97 -20.98 -12.13
C LEU A 109 14.46 -22.44 -12.20
N VAL A 110 15.20 -22.77 -13.26
CA VAL A 110 15.73 -24.12 -13.51
C VAL A 110 17.22 -24.23 -13.16
N GLY A 111 17.72 -25.46 -13.08
CA GLY A 111 19.14 -25.75 -12.92
C GLY A 111 19.64 -25.67 -11.49
N GLY A 112 18.79 -25.77 -10.50
CA GLY A 112 19.16 -25.79 -9.07
C GLY A 112 20.20 -26.87 -8.70
N ASN A 113 20.64 -26.82 -7.48
CA ASN A 113 21.60 -27.78 -6.90
C ASN A 113 21.03 -28.35 -5.58
N ALA A 114 21.85 -29.12 -4.85
CA ALA A 114 21.44 -29.65 -3.55
C ALA A 114 21.10 -28.56 -2.51
N THR A 115 21.49 -27.32 -2.74
CA THR A 115 21.31 -26.18 -1.82
C THR A 115 20.09 -25.32 -2.17
N LEU A 116 19.73 -25.25 -3.45
CA LEU A 116 18.63 -24.43 -3.94
C LEU A 116 17.86 -25.14 -5.05
N GLY A 117 16.55 -25.25 -4.89
CA GLY A 117 15.62 -25.72 -5.89
C GLY A 117 14.36 -24.89 -5.93
N PHE A 118 13.56 -25.04 -6.98
CA PHE A 118 12.23 -24.41 -7.11
C PHE A 118 11.19 -25.48 -7.41
N VAL A 119 10.00 -25.30 -6.89
CA VAL A 119 8.84 -26.16 -7.12
C VAL A 119 7.67 -25.28 -7.52
N ASP A 120 7.24 -25.45 -8.75
CA ASP A 120 5.96 -24.98 -9.29
C ASP A 120 4.88 -25.94 -8.80
N ALA A 121 4.07 -25.51 -7.84
CA ALA A 121 3.16 -26.39 -7.10
C ALA A 121 1.94 -26.81 -7.90
N ASN A 122 1.50 -25.97 -8.83
CA ASN A 122 0.35 -26.21 -9.69
C ASN A 122 0.72 -26.60 -11.13
N ALA A 123 2.03 -26.53 -11.47
CA ALA A 123 2.60 -26.87 -12.77
C ALA A 123 2.01 -26.05 -13.94
N ASP A 124 1.74 -24.77 -13.70
CA ASP A 124 1.20 -23.87 -14.73
C ASP A 124 2.27 -23.02 -15.45
N ASN A 125 3.54 -23.14 -15.03
CA ASN A 125 4.69 -22.36 -15.51
C ASN A 125 4.61 -20.85 -15.20
N LEU A 126 3.81 -20.48 -14.23
CA LEU A 126 3.76 -19.11 -13.70
C LEU A 126 4.38 -19.08 -12.32
N LEU A 127 4.89 -17.93 -11.91
CA LEU A 127 5.33 -17.68 -10.57
C LEU A 127 4.18 -17.05 -9.79
N ASP A 128 3.59 -17.79 -8.87
CA ASP A 128 2.44 -17.33 -8.13
C ASP A 128 2.39 -17.82 -6.67
N ALA A 129 1.31 -17.47 -5.97
CA ALA A 129 1.12 -17.86 -4.58
C ALA A 129 0.92 -19.38 -4.47
N GLY A 130 1.67 -19.98 -3.57
CA GLY A 130 1.66 -21.43 -3.36
C GLY A 130 2.91 -22.13 -3.89
N ASP A 131 3.61 -21.54 -4.84
CA ASP A 131 4.93 -21.99 -5.26
C ASP A 131 5.96 -21.79 -4.16
N TYR A 132 7.09 -22.49 -4.25
CA TYR A 132 8.09 -22.37 -3.23
C TYR A 132 9.50 -22.73 -3.71
N PHE A 133 10.48 -22.13 -3.02
CA PHE A 133 11.87 -22.51 -3.14
C PHE A 133 12.23 -23.47 -2.02
N VAL A 134 13.03 -24.47 -2.34
CA VAL A 134 13.64 -25.38 -1.37
C VAL A 134 15.07 -24.96 -1.16
N VAL A 135 15.44 -24.64 0.06
CA VAL A 135 16.81 -24.26 0.43
C VAL A 135 17.36 -25.19 1.48
N THR A 136 18.61 -25.59 1.33
CA THR A 136 19.31 -26.39 2.34
C THR A 136 20.24 -25.50 3.13
N VAL A 137 19.93 -25.33 4.42
CA VAL A 137 20.72 -24.53 5.36
C VAL A 137 21.51 -25.48 6.24
N SER A 138 22.82 -25.52 6.08
CA SER A 138 23.67 -26.54 6.74
C SER A 138 24.49 -26.03 7.93
N SER A 139 24.55 -24.72 8.16
CA SER A 139 25.37 -24.14 9.23
C SER A 139 24.93 -22.74 9.62
N THR A 140 25.52 -22.21 10.69
CA THR A 140 25.39 -20.82 11.10
C THR A 140 26.00 -19.88 10.05
N GLY A 141 25.33 -18.76 9.73
CA GLY A 141 25.78 -17.76 8.79
C GLY A 141 24.65 -16.81 8.44
N CYS A 142 24.95 -15.74 7.74
CA CYS A 142 23.97 -14.83 7.16
C CYS A 142 23.58 -15.33 5.77
N TYR A 143 22.32 -15.64 5.60
CA TYR A 143 21.76 -16.10 4.33
C TYR A 143 20.99 -14.98 3.65
N HIS A 144 21.25 -14.81 2.34
CA HIS A 144 20.49 -13.90 1.49
C HIS A 144 19.90 -14.72 0.33
N PHE A 145 18.62 -14.56 0.14
CA PHE A 145 17.90 -15.13 -0.99
C PHE A 145 17.28 -14.01 -1.81
N GLU A 146 17.50 -14.05 -3.12
CA GLU A 146 17.07 -13.02 -4.03
C GLU A 146 16.42 -13.63 -5.26
N VAL A 147 15.26 -13.11 -5.64
CA VAL A 147 14.59 -13.43 -6.90
C VAL A 147 14.59 -12.19 -7.78
N PHE A 148 15.12 -12.32 -8.97
CA PHE A 148 15.21 -11.25 -9.95
C PHE A 148 14.24 -11.48 -11.10
N GLN A 149 13.52 -10.44 -11.47
CA GLN A 149 12.79 -10.39 -12.72
C GLN A 149 13.71 -9.89 -13.83
N ILE A 150 13.96 -10.74 -14.83
CA ILE A 150 15.05 -10.55 -15.82
C ILE A 150 14.69 -9.47 -16.85
N ASP A 151 13.44 -9.47 -17.32
CA ASP A 151 12.97 -8.59 -18.39
C ASP A 151 12.98 -7.10 -17.99
N VAL A 152 12.79 -6.80 -16.71
CA VAL A 152 12.86 -5.43 -16.16
C VAL A 152 14.11 -5.16 -15.34
N GLY A 153 14.98 -6.17 -15.13
CA GLY A 153 16.21 -6.02 -14.37
C GLY A 153 16.01 -5.66 -12.90
N ARG A 154 14.95 -6.14 -12.28
CA ARG A 154 14.55 -5.76 -10.91
C ARG A 154 14.60 -6.92 -9.94
N LEU A 155 14.85 -6.58 -8.68
CA LEU A 155 14.64 -7.47 -7.55
C LEU A 155 13.14 -7.64 -7.33
N ALA A 156 12.63 -8.88 -7.49
CA ALA A 156 11.25 -9.24 -7.31
C ALA A 156 10.94 -9.69 -5.88
N GLY A 157 11.88 -10.41 -5.25
CA GLY A 157 11.76 -10.88 -3.87
C GLY A 157 13.12 -10.94 -3.21
N TYR A 158 13.13 -10.66 -1.91
CA TYR A 158 14.35 -10.68 -1.08
C TYR A 158 14.02 -11.21 0.30
N LEU A 159 14.92 -12.01 0.83
CA LEU A 159 14.83 -12.50 2.20
C LEU A 159 16.24 -12.64 2.78
N GLU A 160 16.40 -12.18 4.01
CA GLU A 160 17.66 -12.28 4.76
C GLU A 160 17.37 -12.89 6.13
N TRP A 161 18.16 -13.90 6.51
CA TRP A 161 18.01 -14.54 7.81
C TRP A 161 19.30 -15.21 8.27
N GLY A 162 19.36 -15.56 9.54
CA GLY A 162 20.45 -16.31 10.13
C GLY A 162 21.32 -15.49 11.09
N ALA A 163 22.28 -16.16 11.69
CA ALA A 163 23.19 -15.53 12.63
C ALA A 163 24.27 -14.74 11.86
N GLY A 164 24.54 -13.51 12.30
CA GLY A 164 25.55 -12.65 11.70
C GLY A 164 25.05 -11.72 10.59
N CYS A 165 23.74 -11.75 10.26
CA CYS A 165 23.18 -10.72 9.40
C CYS A 165 23.20 -9.37 10.11
N PRO A 166 23.54 -8.27 9.40
CA PRO A 166 23.45 -6.93 9.95
C PRO A 166 21.99 -6.66 10.35
N VAL A 167 21.79 -6.17 11.56
CA VAL A 167 20.45 -5.73 12.03
C VAL A 167 20.15 -4.41 11.32
N THR A 168 19.26 -4.45 10.35
CA THR A 168 18.76 -3.26 9.63
C THR A 168 17.65 -2.56 10.42
#